data_4552555ed2bdd66da969c915766cfcd6
#
_entry.id   4552555ed2bdd66da969c915766cfcd6
#
_cell.length_a   1.000
_cell.length_b   1.000
_cell.length_c   1.000
_cell.angle_alpha   90.00
_cell.angle_beta   90.00
_cell.angle_gamma   90.00
#
_symmetry.space_group_name_H-M   'P 1'
#
loop_
_entity.id
_entity.type
_entity.pdbx_description
1 polymer ?
#
loop_
_entity_poly.entity_id
_entity_poly.type
_entity_poly.pdbx_seq_one_letter_code
_entity_poly.pdbx_strand_id
1 'polypeptide(L)'
;MSRDFSKYDFTKFDSTQKYNLYIDSDTIAYSCAAACSKDPCVVTHKASGRKKEFENFEAFDDFLLNDIKGKNFEVNDFVVPIIGFALSNVKSKVDSIVGFDWVNDYKLYIQGKGNFRYDVYPEYKSNRGAKPALHKHCFNYMLNKYKGRIEVVHGYESEDFVIADAALDPLGIRSYIDKDLENHHGLFLNYNNLDLGVFYIDPLQAFYNLCIQLLVGDSTDAIRGIDFVSTELRDAFKLKVKSIGKKTAEKLLEDVKHSKIEMKKRIIEVYKLTYGETWRDALTLTGKLIFITKERGKVFDLDLFMRGVDCG
;
A
#
# COMPACT_ATOMS: atom_id res chain seq x y z
N MET A 1 -7.04 -12.72 13.17
CA MET A 1 -6.23 -13.79 12.56
C MET A 1 -4.78 -13.56 12.97
N SER A 2 -4.12 -14.53 13.62
CA SER A 2 -2.69 -14.44 13.89
C SER A 2 -1.94 -14.43 12.57
N ARG A 3 -1.08 -13.41 12.33
CA ARG A 3 -0.17 -13.42 11.17
C ARG A 3 0.79 -14.59 11.32
N ASP A 4 0.96 -15.35 10.26
CA ASP A 4 2.01 -16.37 10.18
C ASP A 4 3.34 -15.68 9.90
N PHE A 5 4.25 -15.72 10.88
CA PHE A 5 5.58 -15.12 10.81
C PHE A 5 6.65 -16.13 10.37
N SER A 6 6.30 -17.40 10.15
CA SER A 6 7.24 -18.45 9.75
C SER A 6 7.88 -18.20 8.37
N LYS A 7 7.25 -17.35 7.56
CA LYS A 7 7.73 -16.93 6.23
C LYS A 7 8.81 -15.84 6.26
N TYR A 8 9.15 -15.30 7.43
CA TYR A 8 10.11 -14.21 7.58
C TYR A 8 11.42 -14.71 8.17
N ASP A 9 12.53 -14.25 7.61
CA ASP A 9 13.86 -14.55 8.13
C ASP A 9 14.40 -13.33 8.91
N PHE A 10 14.45 -13.45 10.21
CA PHE A 10 14.97 -12.41 11.11
C PHE A 10 16.50 -12.45 11.24
N THR A 11 17.17 -13.47 10.73
CA THR A 11 18.63 -13.65 10.85
C THR A 11 19.42 -12.82 9.84
N LYS A 12 18.76 -12.27 8.83
CA LYS A 12 19.38 -11.45 7.77
C LYS A 12 19.58 -9.99 8.14
N PHE A 13 19.03 -9.55 9.26
CA PHE A 13 19.20 -8.19 9.74
C PHE A 13 20.27 -8.15 10.82
N ASP A 14 21.26 -7.27 10.65
CA ASP A 14 22.32 -7.01 11.62
C ASP A 14 22.15 -5.61 12.21
N SER A 15 21.68 -5.52 13.45
CA SER A 15 21.43 -4.24 14.15
C SER A 15 22.70 -3.42 14.44
N THR A 16 23.90 -3.96 14.24
CA THR A 16 25.15 -3.21 14.35
C THR A 16 25.51 -2.44 13.08
N GLN A 17 24.88 -2.79 11.96
CA GLN A 17 25.03 -2.10 10.68
C GLN A 17 24.06 -0.94 10.57
N LYS A 18 24.39 0.07 9.75
CA LYS A 18 23.53 1.21 9.43
C LYS A 18 22.77 0.96 8.13
N TYR A 19 21.48 1.30 8.13
CA TYR A 19 20.57 1.09 7.02
C TYR A 19 19.83 2.38 6.63
N ASN A 20 19.36 2.43 5.39
CA ASN A 20 18.52 3.51 4.90
C ASN A 20 17.05 3.04 4.82
N LEU A 21 16.14 3.85 5.35
CA LEU A 21 14.70 3.54 5.31
C LEU A 21 14.03 4.20 4.11
N TYR A 22 13.26 3.42 3.35
CA TYR A 22 12.37 3.85 2.29
C TYR A 22 10.94 3.62 2.78
N ILE A 23 10.22 4.72 3.05
CA ILE A 23 8.98 4.68 3.86
C ILE A 23 7.78 5.04 2.99
N ASP A 24 6.82 4.13 2.84
CA ASP A 24 5.48 4.49 2.37
C ASP A 24 4.79 5.35 3.43
N SER A 25 4.64 6.63 3.16
CA SER A 25 4.16 7.60 4.12
C SER A 25 2.76 8.15 3.85
N ASP A 26 2.11 7.76 2.75
CA ASP A 26 0.71 8.13 2.47
C ASP A 26 -0.22 7.63 3.58
N THR A 27 0.00 6.39 4.02
CA THR A 27 -0.75 5.77 5.12
C THR A 27 -0.54 6.48 6.46
N ILE A 28 0.63 7.12 6.69
CA ILE A 28 0.88 7.91 7.91
C ILE A 28 -0.03 9.13 7.92
N ALA A 29 -0.05 9.91 6.81
CA ALA A 29 -0.91 11.08 6.70
C ALA A 29 -2.39 10.71 6.85
N TYR A 30 -2.82 9.61 6.21
CA TYR A 30 -4.19 9.12 6.26
C TYR A 30 -4.58 8.67 7.68
N SER A 31 -3.81 7.79 8.30
CA SER A 31 -4.14 7.20 9.60
C SER A 31 -4.16 8.24 10.73
N CYS A 32 -3.21 9.19 10.73
CA CYS A 32 -3.18 10.26 11.72
C CYS A 32 -4.37 11.23 11.54
N ALA A 33 -4.75 11.52 10.30
CA ALA A 33 -5.96 12.31 10.03
C ALA A 33 -7.23 11.56 10.47
N ALA A 34 -7.35 10.28 10.11
CA ALA A 34 -8.52 9.47 10.43
C ALA A 34 -8.70 9.29 11.96
N ALA A 35 -7.61 9.14 12.69
CA ALA A 35 -7.64 9.01 14.15
C ALA A 35 -8.27 10.23 14.85
N CYS A 36 -8.09 11.42 14.29
CA CYS A 36 -8.62 12.67 14.86
C CYS A 36 -9.94 13.14 14.19
N SER A 37 -10.34 12.54 13.06
CA SER A 37 -11.47 13.06 12.27
C SER A 37 -12.84 12.91 12.93
N LYS A 38 -12.96 12.02 13.91
CA LYS A 38 -14.24 11.76 14.63
C LYS A 38 -14.34 12.50 15.96
N ASP A 39 -13.25 13.14 16.38
CA ASP A 39 -13.22 13.83 17.66
C ASP A 39 -13.91 15.19 17.58
N PRO A 40 -14.56 15.67 18.67
CA PRO A 40 -15.14 16.99 18.75
C PRO A 40 -14.13 18.08 18.40
N CYS A 41 -14.54 19.04 17.56
CA CYS A 41 -13.69 20.11 17.07
C CYS A 41 -14.10 21.44 17.72
N VAL A 42 -13.34 21.88 18.72
CA VAL A 42 -13.51 23.22 19.32
C VAL A 42 -12.63 24.21 18.60
N VAL A 43 -13.24 25.25 18.03
CA VAL A 43 -12.51 26.30 17.31
C VAL A 43 -12.64 27.65 18.02
N THR A 44 -11.58 28.47 17.92
CA THR A 44 -11.57 29.83 18.45
C THR A 44 -11.24 30.79 17.33
N HIS A 45 -12.13 31.72 17.00
CA HIS A 45 -11.87 32.77 16.02
C HIS A 45 -10.84 33.76 16.58
N LYS A 46 -9.72 33.92 15.90
CA LYS A 46 -8.54 34.67 16.40
C LYS A 46 -8.86 36.15 16.69
N ALA A 47 -9.58 36.81 15.79
CA ALA A 47 -9.86 38.24 15.93
C ALA A 47 -10.87 38.57 17.02
N SER A 48 -11.86 37.72 17.29
CA SER A 48 -12.93 38.00 18.26
C SER A 48 -12.82 37.19 19.56
N GLY A 49 -11.97 36.17 19.62
CA GLY A 49 -11.86 35.24 20.74
C GLY A 49 -13.08 34.33 20.94
N ARG A 50 -14.09 34.42 20.04
CA ARG A 50 -15.29 33.59 20.15
C ARG A 50 -14.98 32.12 19.89
N LYS A 51 -15.53 31.25 20.74
CA LYS A 51 -15.40 29.79 20.64
C LYS A 51 -16.68 29.20 20.10
N LYS A 52 -16.53 28.13 19.28
CA LYS A 52 -17.62 27.29 18.81
C LYS A 52 -17.17 25.84 18.79
N GLU A 53 -18.04 24.93 19.16
CA GLU A 53 -17.81 23.48 19.10
C GLU A 53 -18.58 22.91 17.92
N PHE A 54 -17.95 21.96 17.24
CA PHE A 54 -18.49 21.18 16.15
C PHE A 54 -18.36 19.71 16.51
N GLU A 55 -19.23 18.87 15.96
CA GLU A 55 -19.21 17.43 16.16
C GLU A 55 -17.86 16.81 15.80
N ASN A 56 -17.25 17.30 14.72
CA ASN A 56 -15.94 16.89 14.23
C ASN A 56 -15.33 17.97 13.34
N PHE A 57 -14.14 17.72 12.81
CA PHE A 57 -13.46 18.68 11.91
C PHE A 57 -14.18 18.86 10.57
N GLU A 58 -14.82 17.82 10.04
CA GLU A 58 -15.56 17.89 8.77
C GLU A 58 -16.75 18.87 8.89
N ALA A 59 -17.48 18.80 10.00
CA ALA A 59 -18.57 19.75 10.29
C ALA A 59 -18.08 21.21 10.40
N PHE A 60 -16.84 21.43 10.87
CA PHE A 60 -16.24 22.76 10.86
C PHE A 60 -15.82 23.20 9.45
N ASP A 61 -15.24 22.30 8.66
CA ASP A 61 -14.83 22.57 7.27
C ASP A 61 -16.05 22.90 6.40
N ASP A 62 -17.15 22.14 6.55
CA ASP A 62 -18.44 22.40 5.91
C ASP A 62 -19.03 23.73 6.33
N PHE A 63 -18.92 24.10 7.60
CA PHE A 63 -19.33 25.42 8.09
C PHE A 63 -18.54 26.54 7.42
N LEU A 64 -17.21 26.40 7.28
CA LEU A 64 -16.39 27.37 6.55
C LEU A 64 -16.81 27.50 5.08
N LEU A 65 -17.15 26.40 4.43
CA LEU A 65 -17.52 26.38 3.02
C LEU A 65 -18.92 26.94 2.77
N ASN A 66 -19.88 26.66 3.65
CA ASN A 66 -21.31 26.90 3.40
C ASN A 66 -21.87 28.10 4.16
N ASP A 67 -21.54 28.27 5.44
CA ASP A 67 -22.18 29.30 6.32
C ASP A 67 -21.48 30.65 6.28
N ILE A 68 -20.23 30.69 5.78
CA ILE A 68 -19.44 31.92 5.74
C ILE A 68 -19.25 32.45 4.31
N LYS A 69 -20.05 31.96 3.36
CA LYS A 69 -20.09 32.51 1.99
C LYS A 69 -20.33 34.01 2.04
N GLY A 70 -19.30 34.79 1.71
CA GLY A 70 -19.33 36.26 1.72
C GLY A 70 -18.49 36.93 2.79
N LYS A 71 -17.91 36.19 3.76
CA LYS A 71 -16.99 36.76 4.78
C LYS A 71 -15.54 36.40 4.63
N ASN A 72 -15.15 35.62 3.60
CA ASN A 72 -13.77 35.23 3.27
C ASN A 72 -12.97 34.68 4.46
N PHE A 73 -13.59 33.93 5.39
CA PHE A 73 -12.86 33.30 6.46
C PHE A 73 -12.17 32.02 5.96
N GLU A 74 -10.94 31.83 6.39
CA GLU A 74 -10.13 30.62 6.15
C GLU A 74 -9.88 29.89 7.47
N VAL A 75 -9.48 28.61 7.38
CA VAL A 75 -9.06 27.84 8.57
C VAL A 75 -8.01 28.59 9.39
N ASN A 76 -7.15 29.35 8.70
CA ASN A 76 -6.10 30.14 9.35
C ASN A 76 -6.61 31.30 10.23
N ASP A 77 -7.88 31.69 10.09
CA ASP A 77 -8.51 32.70 10.96
C ASP A 77 -8.91 32.14 12.33
N PHE A 78 -8.79 30.82 12.49
CA PHE A 78 -9.15 30.13 13.70
C PHE A 78 -7.96 29.43 14.36
N VAL A 79 -8.03 29.26 15.67
CA VAL A 79 -7.23 28.30 16.42
C VAL A 79 -8.04 26.99 16.44
N VAL A 80 -7.48 25.93 15.86
CA VAL A 80 -8.14 24.63 15.69
C VAL A 80 -7.24 23.54 16.30
N PRO A 81 -7.36 23.25 17.60
CA PRO A 81 -6.42 22.37 18.31
C PRO A 81 -6.33 20.97 17.71
N ILE A 82 -7.42 20.43 17.16
CA ILE A 82 -7.43 19.08 16.57
C ILE A 82 -6.47 18.94 15.40
N ILE A 83 -6.23 20.01 14.62
CA ILE A 83 -5.17 20.02 13.60
C ILE A 83 -3.83 19.79 14.27
N GLY A 84 -3.52 20.52 15.35
CA GLY A 84 -2.27 20.36 16.09
C GLY A 84 -2.05 18.94 16.61
N PHE A 85 -3.09 18.28 17.11
CA PHE A 85 -3.04 16.89 17.53
C PHE A 85 -2.75 15.95 16.35
N ALA A 86 -3.43 16.10 15.23
CA ALA A 86 -3.19 15.27 14.04
C ALA A 86 -1.74 15.43 13.54
N LEU A 87 -1.21 16.67 13.49
CA LEU A 87 0.18 16.94 13.07
C LEU A 87 1.20 16.38 14.06
N SER A 88 0.92 16.44 15.37
CA SER A 88 1.76 15.83 16.41
C SER A 88 1.80 14.31 16.26
N ASN A 89 0.66 13.68 15.94
CA ASN A 89 0.60 12.25 15.67
C ASN A 89 1.46 11.86 14.45
N VAL A 90 1.41 12.66 13.36
CA VAL A 90 2.28 12.45 12.19
C VAL A 90 3.76 12.49 12.59
N LYS A 91 4.16 13.54 13.35
CA LYS A 91 5.54 13.67 13.82
C LYS A 91 5.96 12.47 14.68
N SER A 92 5.16 12.13 15.68
CA SER A 92 5.45 11.00 16.59
C SER A 92 5.56 9.67 15.85
N LYS A 93 4.70 9.45 14.83
CA LYS A 93 4.76 8.24 14.02
C LYS A 93 6.04 8.17 13.20
N VAL A 94 6.41 9.25 12.50
CA VAL A 94 7.68 9.28 11.76
C VAL A 94 8.86 9.10 12.70
N ASP A 95 8.91 9.85 13.81
CA ASP A 95 10.00 9.76 14.80
C ASP A 95 10.15 8.32 15.34
N SER A 96 9.04 7.60 15.58
CA SER A 96 9.09 6.19 16.03
C SER A 96 9.65 5.24 14.99
N ILE A 97 9.47 5.54 13.69
CA ILE A 97 9.98 4.71 12.59
C ILE A 97 11.48 4.95 12.37
N VAL A 98 11.91 6.21 12.45
CA VAL A 98 13.30 6.60 12.13
C VAL A 98 14.21 6.69 13.36
N GLY A 99 13.67 6.51 14.56
CA GLY A 99 14.39 6.68 15.82
C GLY A 99 15.27 5.51 16.24
N PHE A 100 15.39 4.46 15.44
CA PHE A 100 16.27 3.33 15.76
C PHE A 100 17.74 3.68 15.51
N ASP A 101 18.63 3.23 16.39
CA ASP A 101 20.07 3.51 16.30
C ASP A 101 20.70 3.00 15.00
N TRP A 102 20.15 1.95 14.40
CA TRP A 102 20.63 1.39 13.14
C TRP A 102 20.18 2.17 11.90
N VAL A 103 19.30 3.17 12.03
CA VAL A 103 18.91 4.03 10.89
C VAL A 103 20.03 5.03 10.59
N ASN A 104 20.51 5.02 9.36
CA ASN A 104 21.49 5.99 8.83
C ASN A 104 20.78 7.19 8.21
N ASP A 105 19.88 6.92 7.27
CA ASP A 105 19.08 7.93 6.57
C ASP A 105 17.70 7.38 6.22
N TYR A 106 16.77 8.28 5.83
CA TYR A 106 15.44 7.87 5.44
C TYR A 106 14.87 8.75 4.32
N LYS A 107 13.99 8.16 3.52
CA LYS A 107 13.21 8.84 2.51
C LYS A 107 11.74 8.47 2.63
N LEU A 108 10.89 9.48 2.63
CA LEU A 108 9.43 9.35 2.67
C LEU A 108 8.87 9.45 1.26
N TYR A 109 7.87 8.65 0.94
CA TYR A 109 7.11 8.73 -0.30
C TYR A 109 5.65 8.96 0.02
N ILE A 110 5.04 9.93 -0.64
CA ILE A 110 3.64 10.26 -0.44
C ILE A 110 2.93 10.39 -1.77
N GLN A 111 1.70 9.90 -1.83
CA GLN A 111 0.90 9.87 -3.04
C GLN A 111 0.53 11.29 -3.51
N GLY A 112 0.90 11.62 -4.74
CA GLY A 112 0.51 12.83 -5.45
C GLY A 112 -0.73 12.64 -6.32
N LYS A 113 -0.66 13.19 -7.53
CA LYS A 113 -1.78 13.13 -8.50
C LYS A 113 -1.56 12.01 -9.52
N GLY A 114 -2.67 11.37 -9.89
CA GLY A 114 -2.69 10.32 -10.91
C GLY A 114 -2.14 8.99 -10.39
N ASN A 115 -2.55 7.94 -11.05
CA ASN A 115 -2.04 6.59 -10.90
C ASN A 115 -2.44 5.83 -12.17
N PHE A 116 -1.47 5.28 -12.90
CA PHE A 116 -1.72 4.58 -14.15
C PHE A 116 -2.74 3.44 -14.02
N ARG A 117 -2.91 2.90 -12.82
CA ARG A 117 -3.88 1.82 -12.56
C ARG A 117 -5.33 2.26 -12.82
N TYR A 118 -5.66 3.56 -12.62
CA TYR A 118 -6.97 4.11 -12.99
C TYR A 118 -7.19 4.16 -14.51
N ASP A 119 -6.12 4.38 -15.28
CA ASP A 119 -6.20 4.38 -16.75
C ASP A 119 -6.39 2.97 -17.30
N VAL A 120 -5.80 1.98 -16.60
CA VAL A 120 -5.90 0.55 -16.94
C VAL A 120 -7.25 -0.04 -16.51
N TYR A 121 -7.76 0.37 -15.35
CA TYR A 121 -8.98 -0.18 -14.75
C TYR A 121 -9.73 0.91 -13.98
N PRO A 122 -10.78 1.51 -14.56
CA PRO A 122 -11.53 2.62 -13.93
C PRO A 122 -12.17 2.28 -12.57
N GLU A 123 -12.44 0.99 -12.32
CA GLU A 123 -12.99 0.53 -11.03
C GLU A 123 -11.92 0.38 -9.93
N TYR A 124 -10.65 0.59 -10.25
CA TYR A 124 -9.56 0.51 -9.27
C TYR A 124 -9.82 1.44 -8.08
N LYS A 125 -9.79 0.89 -6.87
CA LYS A 125 -10.08 1.63 -5.61
C LYS A 125 -11.46 2.31 -5.55
N SER A 126 -12.41 1.90 -6.39
CA SER A 126 -13.77 2.48 -6.43
C SER A 126 -14.57 2.29 -5.14
N ASN A 127 -14.21 1.30 -4.34
CA ASN A 127 -14.81 1.02 -3.04
C ASN A 127 -14.20 1.82 -1.88
N ARG A 128 -13.19 2.65 -2.12
CA ARG A 128 -12.59 3.51 -1.09
C ARG A 128 -13.46 4.76 -0.87
N GLY A 129 -13.72 5.09 0.39
CA GLY A 129 -14.37 6.32 0.78
C GLY A 129 -13.52 7.57 0.57
N ALA A 130 -14.09 8.74 0.80
CA ALA A 130 -13.37 10.01 0.77
C ALA A 130 -12.24 10.02 1.81
N LYS A 131 -11.15 10.74 1.51
CA LYS A 131 -10.09 10.97 2.49
C LYS A 131 -10.63 11.80 3.66
N PRO A 132 -10.18 11.54 4.91
CA PRO A 132 -10.56 12.36 6.06
C PRO A 132 -10.25 13.84 5.83
N ALA A 133 -11.14 14.75 6.28
CA ALA A 133 -10.97 16.19 6.06
C ALA A 133 -9.61 16.73 6.57
N LEU A 134 -9.10 16.21 7.70
CA LEU A 134 -7.77 16.54 8.23
C LEU A 134 -6.60 16.04 7.36
N HIS A 135 -6.82 15.14 6.40
CA HIS A 135 -5.75 14.56 5.57
C HIS A 135 -4.91 15.64 4.86
N LYS A 136 -5.56 16.65 4.30
CA LYS A 136 -4.86 17.76 3.62
C LYS A 136 -3.88 18.48 4.54
N HIS A 137 -4.24 18.67 5.81
CA HIS A 137 -3.35 19.30 6.81
C HIS A 137 -2.16 18.41 7.14
N CYS A 138 -2.38 17.10 7.36
CA CYS A 138 -1.31 16.13 7.58
C CYS A 138 -0.36 16.04 6.37
N PHE A 139 -0.91 15.97 5.17
CA PHE A 139 -0.16 15.95 3.91
C PHE A 139 0.74 17.17 3.77
N ASN A 140 0.18 18.39 3.88
CA ASN A 140 0.93 19.64 3.77
C ASN A 140 1.98 19.77 4.87
N TYR A 141 1.68 19.34 6.09
CA TYR A 141 2.65 19.30 7.17
C TYR A 141 3.84 18.41 6.83
N MET A 142 3.60 17.20 6.30
CA MET A 142 4.67 16.30 5.90
C MET A 142 5.56 16.92 4.84
N LEU A 143 4.98 17.52 3.79
CA LEU A 143 5.75 18.21 2.73
C LEU A 143 6.65 19.31 3.28
N ASN A 144 6.16 20.10 4.24
CA ASN A 144 6.91 21.21 4.83
C ASN A 144 7.96 20.72 5.83
N LYS A 145 7.56 19.81 6.74
CA LYS A 145 8.42 19.34 7.84
C LYS A 145 9.57 18.48 7.35
N TYR A 146 9.33 17.63 6.35
CA TYR A 146 10.31 16.68 5.82
C TYR A 146 10.85 17.10 4.45
N LYS A 147 10.82 18.40 4.14
CA LYS A 147 11.37 18.94 2.89
C LYS A 147 12.81 18.44 2.67
N GLY A 148 13.08 17.91 1.47
CA GLY A 148 14.37 17.31 1.11
C GLY A 148 14.48 15.81 1.47
N ARG A 149 13.55 15.27 2.27
CA ARG A 149 13.45 13.83 2.62
C ARG A 149 12.13 13.21 2.19
N ILE A 150 11.22 13.99 1.61
CA ILE A 150 9.93 13.51 1.11
C ILE A 150 9.81 13.73 -0.39
N GLU A 151 9.37 12.70 -1.09
CA GLU A 151 9.07 12.74 -2.52
C GLU A 151 7.56 12.55 -2.74
N VAL A 152 6.97 13.45 -3.56
CA VAL A 152 5.57 13.32 -4.00
C VAL A 152 5.56 12.49 -5.27
N VAL A 153 4.94 11.33 -5.21
CA VAL A 153 4.87 10.36 -6.32
C VAL A 153 3.68 10.67 -7.20
N HIS A 154 3.92 10.91 -8.49
CA HIS A 154 2.88 11.18 -9.48
C HIS A 154 2.80 10.08 -10.53
N GLY A 155 1.59 9.73 -10.95
CA GLY A 155 1.35 8.72 -11.99
C GLY A 155 1.49 7.27 -11.53
N TYR A 156 2.00 7.04 -10.33
CA TYR A 156 2.24 5.74 -9.68
C TYR A 156 1.79 5.80 -8.22
N GLU A 157 1.81 4.69 -7.51
CA GLU A 157 1.64 4.67 -6.07
C GLU A 157 2.96 4.96 -5.34
N SER A 158 2.88 5.49 -4.11
CA SER A 158 4.05 5.71 -3.25
C SER A 158 4.86 4.43 -3.04
N GLU A 159 4.18 3.31 -2.92
CA GLU A 159 4.73 1.97 -2.76
C GLU A 159 5.61 1.54 -3.94
N ASP A 160 5.24 1.90 -5.19
CA ASP A 160 6.05 1.61 -6.38
C ASP A 160 7.46 2.22 -6.24
N PHE A 161 7.56 3.42 -5.66
CA PHE A 161 8.84 4.11 -5.50
C PHE A 161 9.61 3.62 -4.27
N VAL A 162 8.91 3.25 -3.18
CA VAL A 162 9.54 2.59 -2.03
C VAL A 162 10.27 1.32 -2.47
N ILE A 163 9.60 0.47 -3.24
CA ILE A 163 10.18 -0.79 -3.74
C ILE A 163 11.33 -0.52 -4.72
N ALA A 164 11.11 0.37 -5.69
CA ALA A 164 12.09 0.64 -6.74
C ALA A 164 13.41 1.22 -6.17
N ASP A 165 13.32 2.23 -5.31
CA ASP A 165 14.50 2.89 -4.77
C ASP A 165 15.22 1.99 -3.74
N ALA A 166 14.49 1.32 -2.86
CA ALA A 166 15.09 0.37 -1.92
C ALA A 166 15.72 -0.85 -2.60
N ALA A 167 15.29 -1.21 -3.82
CA ALA A 167 15.92 -2.28 -4.58
C ALA A 167 17.29 -1.92 -5.14
N LEU A 168 17.57 -0.62 -5.32
CA LEU A 168 18.86 -0.10 -5.79
C LEU A 168 19.88 0.11 -4.66
N ASP A 169 19.42 0.07 -3.41
CA ASP A 169 20.27 0.27 -2.23
C ASP A 169 20.50 -1.06 -1.50
N PRO A 170 21.74 -1.57 -1.47
CA PRO A 170 22.07 -2.79 -0.72
C PRO A 170 21.75 -2.73 0.78
N LEU A 171 21.65 -1.51 1.34
CA LEU A 171 21.32 -1.24 2.74
C LEU A 171 19.87 -0.73 2.90
N GLY A 172 19.06 -0.87 1.86
CA GLY A 172 17.70 -0.36 1.82
C GLY A 172 16.72 -1.26 2.59
N ILE A 173 15.98 -0.67 3.52
CA ILE A 173 14.87 -1.30 4.23
C ILE A 173 13.55 -0.65 3.76
N ARG A 174 12.59 -1.47 3.35
CA ARG A 174 11.24 -1.05 2.96
C ARG A 174 10.36 -0.94 4.19
N SER A 175 9.90 0.27 4.49
CA SER A 175 9.06 0.51 5.67
C SER A 175 7.61 0.80 5.24
N TYR A 176 6.65 0.02 5.75
CA TYR A 176 5.31 -0.06 5.20
C TYR A 176 4.25 -0.52 6.22
N ILE A 177 2.98 -0.45 5.82
CA ILE A 177 1.85 -1.11 6.50
C ILE A 177 1.19 -2.14 5.57
N ASP A 178 1.09 -1.83 4.26
CA ASP A 178 0.38 -2.67 3.31
C ASP A 178 1.22 -3.91 2.94
N LYS A 179 0.62 -5.09 3.16
CA LYS A 179 1.23 -6.39 2.88
C LYS A 179 1.61 -6.62 1.40
N ASP A 180 1.08 -5.80 0.48
CA ASP A 180 1.32 -5.96 -0.95
C ASP A 180 2.79 -5.70 -1.32
N LEU A 181 3.52 -4.93 -0.50
CA LEU A 181 4.96 -4.78 -0.64
C LEU A 181 5.71 -6.10 -0.38
N GLU A 182 5.11 -7.06 0.34
CA GLU A 182 5.70 -8.39 0.59
C GLU A 182 5.79 -9.29 -0.66
N ASN A 183 5.30 -8.83 -1.81
CA ASN A 183 5.54 -9.43 -3.13
C ASN A 183 6.96 -9.21 -3.65
N HIS A 184 7.78 -8.50 -2.88
CA HIS A 184 9.18 -8.21 -3.17
C HIS A 184 10.10 -8.81 -2.11
N HIS A 185 11.31 -9.17 -2.53
CA HIS A 185 12.33 -9.68 -1.62
C HIS A 185 13.16 -8.54 -1.02
N GLY A 186 13.77 -8.79 0.12
CA GLY A 186 14.66 -7.85 0.81
C GLY A 186 14.30 -7.64 2.26
N LEU A 187 14.90 -6.61 2.87
CA LEU A 187 14.61 -6.23 4.25
C LEU A 187 13.38 -5.34 4.36
N PHE A 188 12.56 -5.60 5.37
CA PHE A 188 11.29 -4.94 5.61
C PHE A 188 11.13 -4.55 7.07
N LEU A 189 10.43 -3.42 7.31
CA LEU A 189 9.97 -2.96 8.61
C LEU A 189 8.49 -2.62 8.52
N ASN A 190 7.65 -3.37 9.23
CA ASN A 190 6.23 -3.02 9.35
C ASN A 190 6.05 -2.01 10.48
N TYR A 191 5.89 -0.72 10.14
CA TYR A 191 5.78 0.32 11.16
C TYR A 191 4.41 0.39 11.88
N ASN A 192 3.47 -0.48 11.53
CA ASN A 192 2.28 -0.72 12.35
C ASN A 192 2.52 -1.77 13.45
N ASN A 193 3.66 -2.46 13.40
CA ASN A 193 4.09 -3.44 14.39
C ASN A 193 5.62 -3.39 14.53
N LEU A 194 6.13 -2.33 15.15
CA LEU A 194 7.57 -2.11 15.31
C LEU A 194 8.24 -3.17 16.20
N ASP A 195 7.47 -3.78 17.13
CA ASP A 195 7.97 -4.84 18.02
C ASP A 195 8.35 -6.12 17.25
N LEU A 196 7.82 -6.30 16.04
CA LEU A 196 8.24 -7.39 15.16
C LEU A 196 9.71 -7.25 14.71
N GLY A 197 10.23 -6.03 14.68
CA GLY A 197 11.57 -5.74 14.18
C GLY A 197 11.67 -5.80 12.66
N VAL A 198 12.91 -5.75 12.17
CA VAL A 198 13.24 -5.90 10.76
C VAL A 198 13.32 -7.37 10.40
N PHE A 199 12.77 -7.74 9.26
CA PHE A 199 12.78 -9.11 8.73
C PHE A 199 13.08 -9.13 7.24
N TYR A 200 13.54 -10.26 6.76
CA TYR A 200 13.84 -10.49 5.35
C TYR A 200 12.82 -11.43 4.71
N ILE A 201 12.43 -11.07 3.50
CA ILE A 201 11.61 -11.93 2.63
C ILE A 201 12.51 -12.43 1.50
N ASP A 202 12.64 -13.74 1.38
CA ASP A 202 13.45 -14.32 0.32
C ASP A 202 12.78 -14.23 -1.07
N PRO A 203 13.57 -14.36 -2.16
CA PRO A 203 13.03 -14.19 -3.51
C PRO A 203 11.98 -15.23 -3.93
N LEU A 204 11.95 -16.40 -3.32
CA LEU A 204 10.97 -17.44 -3.63
C LEU A 204 9.66 -17.16 -2.90
N GLN A 205 9.74 -16.80 -1.60
CA GLN A 205 8.58 -16.41 -0.81
C GLN A 205 7.90 -15.16 -1.38
N ALA A 206 8.68 -14.15 -1.79
CA ALA A 206 8.15 -12.95 -2.43
C ALA A 206 7.37 -13.30 -3.71
N PHE A 207 7.92 -14.17 -4.54
CA PHE A 207 7.26 -14.62 -5.76
C PHE A 207 6.01 -15.46 -5.47
N TYR A 208 6.04 -16.31 -4.44
CA TYR A 208 4.87 -17.04 -3.96
C TYR A 208 3.75 -16.09 -3.52
N ASN A 209 4.07 -15.03 -2.76
CA ASN A 209 3.10 -14.02 -2.35
C ASN A 209 2.44 -13.35 -3.57
N LEU A 210 3.24 -12.99 -4.59
CA LEU A 210 2.74 -12.44 -5.85
C LEU A 210 1.78 -13.42 -6.54
N CYS A 211 2.15 -14.71 -6.64
CA CYS A 211 1.30 -15.74 -7.25
C CYS A 211 -0.03 -15.92 -6.50
N ILE A 212 -0.01 -15.91 -5.17
CA ILE A 212 -1.25 -15.91 -4.37
C ILE A 212 -2.12 -14.72 -4.74
N GLN A 213 -1.54 -13.53 -4.82
CA GLN A 213 -2.30 -12.31 -5.10
C GLN A 213 -2.83 -12.29 -6.54
N LEU A 214 -2.08 -12.78 -7.52
CA LEU A 214 -2.58 -12.96 -8.90
C LEU A 214 -3.82 -13.85 -8.96
N LEU A 215 -3.91 -14.89 -8.11
CA LEU A 215 -5.07 -15.78 -8.05
C LEU A 215 -6.25 -15.17 -7.27
N VAL A 216 -5.98 -14.44 -6.19
CA VAL A 216 -7.01 -13.94 -5.26
C VAL A 216 -7.50 -12.55 -5.62
N GLY A 217 -6.66 -11.72 -6.24
CA GLY A 217 -6.88 -10.28 -6.39
C GLY A 217 -6.69 -9.53 -5.08
N ASP A 218 -7.20 -8.30 -5.04
CA ASP A 218 -7.30 -7.49 -3.84
C ASP A 218 -8.67 -6.81 -3.73
N SER A 219 -9.48 -7.29 -2.83
CA SER A 219 -10.83 -6.74 -2.61
C SER A 219 -10.80 -5.33 -2.01
N THR A 220 -9.72 -4.93 -1.32
CA THR A 220 -9.55 -3.58 -0.75
C THR A 220 -9.40 -2.54 -1.87
N ASP A 221 -8.77 -2.93 -2.96
CA ASP A 221 -8.52 -2.08 -4.13
C ASP A 221 -9.46 -2.36 -5.30
N ALA A 222 -10.52 -3.14 -5.06
CA ALA A 222 -11.47 -3.58 -6.07
C ALA A 222 -10.83 -4.37 -7.23
N ILE A 223 -9.67 -5.02 -6.99
CA ILE A 223 -8.98 -5.84 -7.98
C ILE A 223 -9.52 -7.27 -7.92
N ARG A 224 -10.02 -7.74 -9.07
CA ARG A 224 -10.48 -9.13 -9.19
C ARG A 224 -9.29 -10.02 -9.50
N GLY A 225 -9.20 -11.16 -8.78
CA GLY A 225 -8.36 -12.29 -9.17
C GLY A 225 -9.17 -13.26 -10.04
N ILE A 226 -9.07 -14.55 -9.73
CA ILE A 226 -9.94 -15.59 -10.32
C ILE A 226 -11.28 -15.55 -9.57
N ASP A 227 -12.20 -14.73 -10.05
CA ASP A 227 -13.50 -14.47 -9.41
C ASP A 227 -14.56 -15.53 -9.69
N PHE A 228 -14.31 -16.44 -10.63
CA PHE A 228 -15.13 -17.63 -10.88
C PHE A 228 -14.27 -18.85 -11.16
N VAL A 229 -14.77 -20.03 -10.82
CA VAL A 229 -14.13 -21.31 -11.10
C VAL A 229 -14.87 -21.97 -12.28
N SER A 230 -14.23 -22.03 -13.45
CA SER A 230 -14.77 -22.70 -14.64
C SER A 230 -14.94 -24.21 -14.39
N THR A 231 -15.67 -24.88 -15.26
CA THR A 231 -15.81 -26.34 -15.20
C THR A 231 -14.46 -27.03 -15.38
N GLU A 232 -13.69 -26.57 -16.36
CA GLU A 232 -12.35 -27.07 -16.68
C GLU A 232 -11.39 -26.94 -15.50
N LEU A 233 -11.36 -25.77 -14.85
CA LEU A 233 -10.53 -25.54 -13.68
C LEU A 233 -10.97 -26.37 -12.48
N ARG A 234 -12.29 -26.52 -12.31
CA ARG A 234 -12.88 -27.36 -11.25
C ARG A 234 -12.47 -28.82 -11.39
N ASP A 235 -12.58 -29.37 -12.60
CA ASP A 235 -12.28 -30.76 -12.88
C ASP A 235 -10.79 -31.06 -12.77
N ALA A 236 -9.93 -30.18 -13.32
CA ALA A 236 -8.48 -30.31 -13.27
C ALA A 236 -7.93 -30.33 -11.83
N PHE A 237 -8.43 -29.46 -10.95
CA PHE A 237 -7.94 -29.35 -9.58
C PHE A 237 -8.89 -29.84 -8.49
N LYS A 238 -9.99 -30.50 -8.88
CA LYS A 238 -11.04 -31.06 -7.97
C LYS A 238 -11.54 -30.01 -6.97
N LEU A 239 -11.80 -28.81 -7.46
CA LEU A 239 -12.23 -27.68 -6.64
C LEU A 239 -13.73 -27.78 -6.33
N LYS A 240 -14.10 -27.46 -5.07
CA LYS A 240 -15.50 -27.40 -4.59
C LYS A 240 -15.97 -25.99 -4.29
N VAL A 241 -15.27 -24.98 -4.82
CA VAL A 241 -15.54 -23.55 -4.57
C VAL A 241 -16.02 -22.86 -5.84
N LYS A 242 -16.67 -21.70 -5.68
CA LYS A 242 -17.14 -20.88 -6.81
C LYS A 242 -16.14 -19.83 -7.25
N SER A 243 -15.24 -19.41 -6.34
CA SER A 243 -14.18 -18.43 -6.57
C SER A 243 -12.92 -18.83 -5.81
N ILE A 244 -11.77 -18.27 -6.19
CA ILE A 244 -10.48 -18.58 -5.54
C ILE A 244 -10.20 -17.56 -4.44
N GLY A 245 -10.38 -17.96 -3.18
CA GLY A 245 -9.87 -17.24 -2.02
C GLY A 245 -8.49 -17.75 -1.60
N LYS A 246 -7.87 -17.08 -0.62
CA LYS A 246 -6.48 -17.32 -0.17
C LYS A 246 -6.18 -18.81 0.07
N LYS A 247 -7.01 -19.53 0.86
CA LYS A 247 -6.78 -20.96 1.15
C LYS A 247 -6.80 -21.84 -0.10
N THR A 248 -7.63 -21.50 -1.09
CA THR A 248 -7.68 -22.23 -2.35
C THR A 248 -6.45 -21.93 -3.20
N ALA A 249 -6.01 -20.68 -3.25
CA ALA A 249 -4.78 -20.27 -3.94
C ALA A 249 -3.55 -20.95 -3.33
N GLU A 250 -3.43 -20.97 -2.00
CA GLU A 250 -2.37 -21.69 -1.28
C GLU A 250 -2.35 -23.18 -1.64
N LYS A 251 -3.53 -23.83 -1.69
CA LYS A 251 -3.65 -25.22 -2.10
C LYS A 251 -3.24 -25.46 -3.56
N LEU A 252 -3.59 -24.54 -4.46
CA LEU A 252 -3.21 -24.61 -5.88
C LEU A 252 -1.71 -24.49 -6.12
N LEU A 253 -0.99 -23.86 -5.21
CA LEU A 253 0.45 -23.63 -5.32
C LEU A 253 1.29 -24.55 -4.42
N GLU A 254 0.67 -25.37 -3.56
CA GLU A 254 1.36 -26.14 -2.51
C GLU A 254 2.46 -27.07 -3.05
N ASP A 255 2.17 -27.78 -4.13
CA ASP A 255 3.10 -28.73 -4.76
C ASP A 255 4.17 -28.06 -5.63
N VAL A 256 3.99 -26.79 -6.01
CA VAL A 256 4.88 -26.03 -6.90
C VAL A 256 5.59 -24.86 -6.23
N LYS A 257 5.30 -24.54 -4.96
CA LYS A 257 5.81 -23.35 -4.25
C LYS A 257 7.33 -23.30 -4.10
N HIS A 258 8.03 -24.41 -4.32
CA HIS A 258 9.48 -24.51 -4.25
C HIS A 258 10.22 -24.09 -5.54
N SER A 259 9.48 -23.77 -6.61
CA SER A 259 10.04 -23.39 -7.91
C SER A 259 9.27 -22.24 -8.55
N LYS A 260 9.97 -21.11 -8.83
CA LYS A 260 9.37 -19.98 -9.56
C LYS A 260 8.84 -20.35 -10.93
N ILE A 261 9.51 -21.25 -11.63
CA ILE A 261 9.10 -21.71 -12.98
C ILE A 261 7.80 -22.51 -12.87
N GLU A 262 7.73 -23.45 -11.92
CA GLU A 262 6.53 -24.26 -11.75
C GLU A 262 5.34 -23.43 -11.23
N MET A 263 5.58 -22.45 -10.36
CA MET A 263 4.53 -21.49 -9.96
C MET A 263 4.02 -20.68 -11.15
N LYS A 264 4.90 -20.20 -12.04
CA LYS A 264 4.48 -19.50 -13.27
C LYS A 264 3.61 -20.38 -14.15
N LYS A 265 4.02 -21.65 -14.40
CA LYS A 265 3.25 -22.63 -15.16
C LYS A 265 1.87 -22.81 -14.56
N ARG A 266 1.79 -22.98 -13.23
CA ARG A 266 0.52 -23.13 -12.52
C ARG A 266 -0.39 -21.90 -12.65
N ILE A 267 0.14 -20.69 -12.53
CA ILE A 267 -0.62 -19.45 -12.75
C ILE A 267 -1.17 -19.41 -14.17
N ILE A 268 -0.33 -19.66 -15.17
CA ILE A 268 -0.74 -19.67 -16.57
C ILE A 268 -1.82 -20.74 -16.82
N GLU A 269 -1.65 -21.96 -16.29
CA GLU A 269 -2.61 -23.03 -16.39
C GLU A 269 -3.98 -22.64 -15.81
N VAL A 270 -3.99 -22.09 -14.59
CA VAL A 270 -5.23 -21.65 -13.93
C VAL A 270 -5.93 -20.57 -14.76
N TYR A 271 -5.19 -19.59 -15.28
CA TYR A 271 -5.76 -18.54 -16.13
C TYR A 271 -6.28 -19.09 -17.47
N LYS A 272 -5.53 -20.00 -18.14
CA LYS A 272 -5.97 -20.67 -19.36
C LYS A 272 -7.28 -21.44 -19.16
N LEU A 273 -7.35 -22.24 -18.09
CA LEU A 273 -8.54 -23.04 -17.78
C LEU A 273 -9.74 -22.16 -17.38
N THR A 274 -9.50 -20.96 -16.84
CA THR A 274 -10.59 -20.07 -16.44
C THR A 274 -11.09 -19.21 -17.59
N TYR A 275 -10.18 -18.60 -18.37
CA TYR A 275 -10.50 -17.55 -19.34
C TYR A 275 -10.37 -17.98 -20.80
N GLY A 276 -9.96 -19.24 -21.08
CA GLY A 276 -9.78 -19.72 -22.44
C GLY A 276 -8.83 -18.82 -23.25
N GLU A 277 -9.21 -18.43 -24.45
CA GLU A 277 -8.39 -17.61 -25.36
C GLU A 277 -8.04 -16.22 -24.80
N THR A 278 -8.82 -15.69 -23.83
CA THR A 278 -8.60 -14.34 -23.27
C THR A 278 -7.68 -14.33 -22.03
N TRP A 279 -7.10 -15.47 -21.67
CA TRP A 279 -6.28 -15.62 -20.45
C TRP A 279 -5.10 -14.61 -20.37
N ARG A 280 -4.48 -14.29 -21.53
CA ARG A 280 -3.35 -13.36 -21.56
C ARG A 280 -3.78 -11.96 -21.15
N ASP A 281 -4.93 -11.50 -21.65
CA ASP A 281 -5.48 -10.17 -21.31
C ASP A 281 -5.87 -10.12 -19.83
N ALA A 282 -6.53 -11.17 -19.33
CA ALA A 282 -6.93 -11.28 -17.94
C ALA A 282 -5.70 -11.26 -16.98
N LEU A 283 -4.68 -12.08 -17.27
CA LEU A 283 -3.45 -12.10 -16.44
C LEU A 283 -2.66 -10.80 -16.54
N THR A 284 -2.60 -10.19 -17.73
CA THR A 284 -1.95 -8.89 -17.93
C THR A 284 -2.65 -7.80 -17.12
N LEU A 285 -3.98 -7.75 -17.17
CA LEU A 285 -4.77 -6.78 -16.42
C LEU A 285 -4.53 -6.93 -14.91
N THR A 286 -4.74 -8.13 -14.37
CA THR A 286 -4.53 -8.41 -12.94
C THR A 286 -3.09 -8.11 -12.53
N GLY A 287 -2.12 -8.51 -13.36
CA GLY A 287 -0.71 -8.24 -13.10
C GLY A 287 -0.38 -6.74 -13.05
N LYS A 288 -0.90 -5.92 -13.97
CA LYS A 288 -0.70 -4.46 -13.96
C LYS A 288 -1.29 -3.78 -12.72
N LEU A 289 -2.37 -4.32 -12.17
CA LEU A 289 -3.02 -3.76 -11.00
C LEU A 289 -2.32 -4.14 -9.69
N ILE A 290 -1.81 -5.37 -9.60
CA ILE A 290 -1.24 -5.95 -8.37
C ILE A 290 0.27 -5.72 -8.27
N PHE A 291 0.99 -5.81 -9.40
CA PHE A 291 2.45 -5.78 -9.36
C PHE A 291 2.97 -4.39 -9.05
N ILE A 292 3.66 -4.29 -7.92
CA ILE A 292 4.45 -3.11 -7.56
C ILE A 292 5.78 -3.18 -8.32
N THR A 293 6.17 -2.11 -9.00
CA THR A 293 7.36 -2.13 -9.86
C THR A 293 8.67 -2.14 -9.09
N LYS A 294 9.69 -2.82 -9.65
CA LYS A 294 11.08 -2.76 -9.13
C LYS A 294 11.92 -1.65 -9.76
N GLU A 295 11.40 -1.04 -10.79
CA GLU A 295 12.06 0.03 -11.53
C GLU A 295 11.04 1.13 -11.78
N ARG A 296 11.41 2.36 -11.51
CA ARG A 296 10.54 3.52 -11.74
C ARG A 296 10.10 3.58 -13.21
N GLY A 297 8.80 3.81 -13.41
CA GLY A 297 8.20 3.95 -14.74
C GLY A 297 7.93 2.64 -15.47
N LYS A 298 8.22 1.48 -14.87
CA LYS A 298 7.86 0.18 -15.44
C LYS A 298 6.56 -0.34 -14.82
N VAL A 299 5.88 -1.20 -15.58
CA VAL A 299 4.66 -1.88 -15.15
C VAL A 299 4.82 -3.39 -15.38
N PHE A 300 3.87 -4.19 -14.91
CA PHE A 300 3.86 -5.63 -15.17
C PHE A 300 3.92 -5.92 -16.67
N ASP A 301 4.84 -6.80 -17.04
CA ASP A 301 5.07 -7.29 -18.41
C ASP A 301 4.88 -8.81 -18.41
N LEU A 302 3.84 -9.27 -19.12
CA LEU A 302 3.47 -10.69 -19.19
C LEU A 302 4.57 -11.51 -19.88
N ASP A 303 5.21 -11.00 -20.95
CA ASP A 303 6.25 -11.77 -21.64
C ASP A 303 7.50 -11.91 -20.79
N LEU A 304 7.84 -10.87 -20.01
CA LEU A 304 8.88 -10.97 -18.98
C LEU A 304 8.50 -11.97 -17.87
N PHE A 305 7.25 -11.94 -17.42
CA PHE A 305 6.75 -12.91 -16.43
C PHE A 305 6.85 -14.35 -16.97
N MET A 306 6.54 -14.57 -18.24
CA MET A 306 6.58 -15.90 -18.87
C MET A 306 7.99 -16.39 -19.21
N ARG A 307 9.04 -15.60 -19.12
CA ARG A 307 10.40 -16.05 -19.45
C ARG A 307 10.78 -17.31 -18.66
N GLY A 308 11.31 -18.32 -19.38
CA GLY A 308 11.67 -19.64 -18.85
C GLY A 308 10.51 -20.60 -18.68
N VAL A 309 9.33 -20.25 -19.18
CA VAL A 309 8.17 -21.16 -19.28
C VAL A 309 7.99 -21.52 -20.75
N ASP A 310 8.20 -22.81 -21.10
CA ASP A 310 7.81 -23.34 -22.41
C ASP A 310 6.28 -23.40 -22.44
N CYS A 311 5.67 -22.45 -23.12
CA CYS A 311 4.24 -22.46 -23.43
C CYS A 311 4.07 -23.26 -24.72
N GLY A 312 3.97 -24.60 -24.61
CA GLY A 312 3.59 -25.44 -25.72
C GLY A 312 2.20 -25.10 -26.26
#